data_d75a76a20d0c4ea65e66d7791c1c5813
#
_entry.id   d75a76a20d0c4ea65e66d7791c1c5813
#
_cell.length_a   1.000
_cell.length_b   1.000
_cell.length_c   1.000
_cell.angle_alpha   90.00
_cell.angle_beta   90.00
_cell.angle_gamma   90.00
#
_symmetry.space_group_name_H-M   'P 1'
#
loop_
_entity.id
_entity.type
_entity.pdbx_description
1 polymer ?
#
loop_
_entity_poly.entity_id
_entity_poly.type
_entity_poly.pdbx_seq_one_letter_code
_entity_poly.pdbx_strand_id
1 'polypeptide(L)'
;MLHTGKKRAVAGAAVTALAFATFASPVPAAGAAPVEAAAKAAPGYTVPDFPVTQIGPKRDPNKPDIVVIDAGGTLTARARDRISYLHYSGSVEGGVQTILQDMYPELAPVANLSVVRAGGLGSSSAVTNKALYDISRTIDAQLRKRQVDGIVVTAGTNVLEEDAYFFDLTVQSHKPVVVTGSMHQYGTFTYDAYTNLFSSIRLAASGKTTCYGTVVLLNDQFFAARDVTKTDGYRMDTFDSRAYGALGVVNEDHIRTLRAPARITTCGTNAWKTPFDLTKTAPEKLAPVDIVGGYVEASAATINGPVSAGVKGIVTAGHGPGNISYVQSPAQREAIAKGVLFVSASRTGGEGTYDSGAPGVIGAGDLLPQKARILLQLGLTFSGDQEQIRRWFTSIGNPEFDLSDYLG
;
A
#
# COMPACT_ATOMS: atom_id res chain seq x y z
N MET A 1 0.21 -5.40 -79.35
CA MET A 1 1.66 -5.23 -79.47
C MET A 1 2.29 -5.84 -78.21
N LEU A 2 3.07 -6.86 -78.43
CA LEU A 2 3.81 -7.63 -77.43
C LEU A 2 4.85 -6.78 -76.74
N HIS A 3 5.05 -6.91 -75.45
CA HIS A 3 6.36 -6.75 -74.85
C HIS A 3 6.58 -7.75 -73.72
N THR A 4 7.61 -8.46 -73.95
CA THR A 4 8.21 -9.64 -73.33
C THR A 4 8.70 -9.40 -71.89
N GLY A 5 8.53 -10.43 -71.06
CA GLY A 5 9.00 -10.50 -69.69
C GLY A 5 10.54 -10.65 -69.56
N LYS A 6 11.03 -10.25 -68.40
CA LYS A 6 12.30 -10.72 -67.87
C LYS A 6 12.12 -11.23 -66.46
N LYS A 7 12.27 -12.54 -66.30
CA LYS A 7 12.41 -13.23 -65.00
C LYS A 7 13.76 -12.86 -64.42
N ARG A 8 13.80 -12.34 -63.18
CA ARG A 8 15.00 -12.26 -62.39
C ARG A 8 14.96 -13.39 -61.36
N ALA A 9 15.97 -14.22 -61.37
CA ALA A 9 16.24 -15.26 -60.41
C ALA A 9 16.65 -14.65 -59.06
N VAL A 10 16.06 -15.12 -57.98
CA VAL A 10 16.46 -14.78 -56.62
C VAL A 10 17.34 -15.93 -56.14
N ALA A 11 18.61 -15.59 -55.84
CA ALA A 11 19.55 -16.52 -55.24
C ALA A 11 19.20 -16.73 -53.77
N GLY A 12 18.99 -17.98 -53.36
CA GLY A 12 18.77 -18.35 -51.97
C GLY A 12 20.09 -18.28 -51.19
N ALA A 13 20.04 -17.52 -50.09
CA ALA A 13 21.10 -17.54 -49.09
C ALA A 13 20.82 -18.67 -48.09
N ALA A 14 21.77 -19.63 -48.02
CA ALA A 14 21.75 -20.70 -47.04
C ALA A 14 22.04 -20.14 -45.63
N VAL A 15 21.14 -20.30 -44.70
CA VAL A 15 21.37 -19.99 -43.27
C VAL A 15 21.99 -21.23 -42.63
N THR A 16 23.25 -21.11 -42.27
CA THR A 16 23.98 -22.13 -41.52
C THR A 16 23.59 -22.04 -40.05
N ALA A 17 22.89 -23.04 -39.56
CA ALA A 17 22.57 -23.18 -38.13
C ALA A 17 23.81 -23.62 -37.37
N LEU A 18 24.34 -22.73 -36.50
CA LEU A 18 25.34 -23.13 -35.50
C LEU A 18 24.61 -23.79 -34.32
N ALA A 19 24.85 -25.07 -34.13
CA ALA A 19 24.43 -25.79 -32.93
C ALA A 19 25.40 -25.45 -31.79
N PHE A 20 24.91 -24.79 -30.76
CA PHE A 20 25.62 -24.65 -29.49
C PHE A 20 25.40 -25.91 -28.64
N ALA A 21 26.47 -26.68 -28.48
CA ALA A 21 26.50 -27.78 -27.52
C ALA A 21 26.62 -27.20 -26.10
N THR A 22 25.60 -27.37 -25.30
CA THR A 22 25.63 -27.03 -23.87
C THR A 22 26.32 -28.16 -23.10
N PHE A 23 27.54 -27.93 -22.63
CA PHE A 23 28.15 -28.74 -21.59
C PHE A 23 27.56 -28.31 -20.23
N ALA A 24 26.63 -29.09 -19.72
CA ALA A 24 26.18 -28.97 -18.36
C ALA A 24 27.08 -29.79 -17.44
N SER A 25 27.93 -29.15 -16.68
CA SER A 25 28.61 -29.79 -15.54
C SER A 25 27.70 -29.73 -14.34
N PRO A 26 27.51 -30.83 -13.59
CA PRO A 26 26.69 -30.78 -12.38
C PRO A 26 27.41 -30.02 -11.26
N VAL A 27 26.79 -28.93 -10.79
CA VAL A 27 27.18 -28.23 -9.55
C VAL A 27 26.67 -29.09 -8.39
N PRO A 28 27.49 -29.45 -7.40
CA PRO A 28 27.02 -30.18 -6.22
C PRO A 28 26.05 -29.28 -5.42
N ALA A 29 24.87 -29.82 -5.10
CA ALA A 29 23.90 -29.18 -4.25
C ALA A 29 24.51 -29.02 -2.83
N ALA A 30 24.81 -27.78 -2.45
CA ALA A 30 25.06 -27.45 -1.06
C ALA A 30 23.74 -27.60 -0.31
N GLY A 31 23.67 -28.58 0.58
CA GLY A 31 22.51 -28.81 1.44
C GLY A 31 22.24 -27.58 2.30
N ALA A 32 21.13 -26.91 2.04
CA ALA A 32 20.62 -25.92 2.94
C ALA A 32 20.11 -26.63 4.21
N ALA A 33 20.74 -26.34 5.35
CA ALA A 33 20.22 -26.75 6.64
C ALA A 33 18.82 -26.11 6.85
N PRO A 34 17.85 -26.81 7.41
CA PRO A 34 16.54 -26.23 7.71
C PRO A 34 16.68 -25.19 8.80
N VAL A 35 16.47 -23.92 8.46
CA VAL A 35 16.32 -22.84 9.45
C VAL A 35 14.88 -22.92 9.97
N GLU A 36 14.67 -23.72 10.97
CA GLU A 36 13.48 -23.70 11.81
C GLU A 36 13.59 -22.48 12.73
N ALA A 37 13.18 -21.32 12.25
CA ALA A 37 13.00 -20.13 13.07
C ALA A 37 11.50 -19.95 13.35
N ALA A 38 10.98 -20.71 14.32
CA ALA A 38 9.77 -20.33 15.00
C ALA A 38 9.94 -18.88 15.51
N ALA A 39 9.14 -17.96 14.99
CA ALA A 39 9.10 -16.58 15.44
C ALA A 39 8.67 -16.57 16.91
N LYS A 40 9.63 -16.58 17.82
CA LYS A 40 9.37 -16.27 19.23
C LYS A 40 8.82 -14.86 19.29
N ALA A 41 7.68 -14.68 19.97
CA ALA A 41 7.13 -13.36 20.28
C ALA A 41 8.27 -12.44 20.72
N ALA A 42 8.43 -11.30 20.06
CA ALA A 42 9.44 -10.33 20.42
C ALA A 42 9.09 -9.79 21.81
N PRO A 43 9.95 -9.97 22.83
CA PRO A 43 9.66 -9.43 24.13
C PRO A 43 9.78 -7.92 24.10
N GLY A 44 8.69 -7.21 24.42
CA GLY A 44 8.83 -5.94 25.10
C GLY A 44 8.61 -4.64 24.32
N TYR A 45 8.19 -4.61 23.03
CA TYR A 45 7.80 -3.31 22.48
C TYR A 45 6.40 -2.91 22.96
N THR A 46 6.34 -1.77 23.67
CA THR A 46 5.07 -1.18 24.11
C THR A 46 4.72 -0.06 23.15
N VAL A 47 3.56 -0.20 22.48
CA VAL A 47 2.99 0.88 21.68
C VAL A 47 2.71 2.07 22.60
N PRO A 48 3.03 3.32 22.19
CA PRO A 48 2.71 4.50 22.96
C PRO A 48 1.20 4.55 23.29
N ASP A 49 0.88 4.92 24.53
CA ASP A 49 -0.50 5.16 24.91
C ASP A 49 -0.91 6.56 24.43
N PHE A 50 -1.69 6.61 23.37
CA PHE A 50 -2.17 7.86 22.81
C PHE A 50 -3.48 8.27 23.51
N PRO A 51 -3.59 9.52 23.99
CA PRO A 51 -4.80 9.98 24.65
C PRO A 51 -5.99 9.96 23.69
N VAL A 52 -7.14 9.49 24.23
CA VAL A 52 -8.42 9.45 23.50
C VAL A 52 -9.29 10.60 24.02
N THR A 53 -9.75 11.47 23.14
CA THR A 53 -10.62 12.61 23.46
C THR A 53 -11.97 12.42 22.78
N GLN A 54 -13.05 12.48 23.54
CA GLN A 54 -14.40 12.44 22.99
C GLN A 54 -14.75 13.79 22.32
N ILE A 55 -15.42 13.72 21.19
CA ILE A 55 -15.99 14.88 20.48
C ILE A 55 -17.48 14.94 20.79
N GLY A 56 -17.93 16.13 21.24
CA GLY A 56 -19.32 16.33 21.64
C GLY A 56 -19.61 15.96 23.11
N PRO A 57 -20.81 16.28 23.60
CA PRO A 57 -21.12 16.31 25.04
C PRO A 57 -21.39 14.91 25.64
N LYS A 58 -22.06 14.02 24.92
CA LYS A 58 -22.46 12.71 25.44
C LYS A 58 -22.59 11.67 24.33
N ARG A 59 -22.15 10.46 24.64
CA ARG A 59 -22.33 9.30 23.75
C ARG A 59 -23.81 8.89 23.65
N ASP A 60 -24.29 8.67 22.44
CA ASP A 60 -25.60 8.10 22.15
C ASP A 60 -25.46 6.57 21.90
N PRO A 61 -26.07 5.70 22.72
CA PRO A 61 -25.92 4.25 22.57
C PRO A 61 -26.53 3.68 21.28
N ASN A 62 -27.36 4.46 20.57
CA ASN A 62 -28.00 4.05 19.32
C ASN A 62 -27.16 4.41 18.06
N LYS A 63 -26.03 5.05 18.24
CA LYS A 63 -25.14 5.45 17.13
C LYS A 63 -23.84 4.65 17.13
N PRO A 64 -23.27 4.39 15.95
CA PRO A 64 -21.96 3.77 15.86
C PRO A 64 -20.88 4.65 16.50
N ASP A 65 -19.88 4.01 17.09
CA ASP A 65 -18.72 4.67 17.68
C ASP A 65 -17.54 4.65 16.68
N ILE A 66 -17.15 5.82 16.21
CA ILE A 66 -16.05 5.99 15.27
C ILE A 66 -14.89 6.70 15.96
N VAL A 67 -13.70 6.10 15.86
CA VAL A 67 -12.46 6.69 16.35
C VAL A 67 -11.70 7.31 15.17
N VAL A 68 -11.38 8.59 15.27
CA VAL A 68 -10.53 9.29 14.32
C VAL A 68 -9.10 9.28 14.85
N ILE A 69 -8.16 8.72 14.10
CA ILE A 69 -6.73 8.73 14.45
C ILE A 69 -6.07 9.87 13.68
N ASP A 70 -5.64 10.89 14.41
CA ASP A 70 -4.91 12.05 13.84
C ASP A 70 -3.45 11.68 13.63
N ALA A 71 -3.09 11.40 12.39
CA ALA A 71 -1.72 11.14 11.95
C ALA A 71 -1.12 12.35 11.20
N GLY A 72 -1.77 13.52 11.21
CA GLY A 72 -1.28 14.76 10.62
C GLY A 72 -1.64 14.94 9.15
N GLY A 73 -0.77 15.64 8.42
CA GLY A 73 -0.92 15.92 6.99
C GLY A 73 -1.50 17.29 6.66
N THR A 74 -1.75 17.55 5.36
CA THR A 74 -2.27 18.81 4.82
C THR A 74 -3.62 19.21 5.42
N LEU A 75 -4.42 18.23 5.83
CA LEU A 75 -5.73 18.42 6.45
C LEU A 75 -5.67 19.39 7.65
N THR A 76 -4.65 19.27 8.49
CA THR A 76 -4.42 20.13 9.66
C THR A 76 -3.40 21.24 9.42
N ALA A 77 -2.89 21.40 8.21
CA ALA A 77 -1.97 22.46 7.87
C ALA A 77 -2.71 23.74 7.51
N ARG A 78 -2.17 24.92 7.91
CA ARG A 78 -2.71 26.24 7.54
C ARG A 78 -2.12 26.74 6.25
N ALA A 79 -2.96 27.32 5.40
CA ALA A 79 -2.54 28.11 4.27
C ALA A 79 -2.03 29.49 4.72
N ARG A 80 -1.17 30.08 3.90
CA ARG A 80 -0.73 31.48 4.09
C ARG A 80 -1.89 32.47 3.92
N ASP A 81 -2.75 32.21 2.96
CA ASP A 81 -3.94 33.01 2.64
C ASP A 81 -4.98 32.11 1.91
N ARG A 82 -6.15 32.70 1.59
CA ARG A 82 -7.29 31.94 1.08
C ARG A 82 -7.12 31.34 -0.33
N ILE A 83 -6.10 31.75 -1.08
CA ILE A 83 -5.82 31.26 -2.45
C ILE A 83 -4.50 30.50 -2.56
N SER A 84 -3.71 30.45 -1.47
CA SER A 84 -2.36 29.85 -1.45
C SER A 84 -2.40 28.41 -1.00
N TYR A 85 -2.74 27.48 -1.88
CA TYR A 85 -2.72 26.03 -1.55
C TYR A 85 -1.34 25.36 -1.73
N LEU A 86 -0.32 26.09 -2.21
CA LEU A 86 1.05 25.59 -2.30
C LEU A 86 1.96 26.06 -1.14
N HIS A 87 1.48 26.99 -0.29
CA HIS A 87 2.29 27.62 0.73
C HIS A 87 1.69 27.45 2.12
N TYR A 88 2.40 26.71 2.95
CA TYR A 88 2.04 26.44 4.32
C TYR A 88 2.49 27.57 5.24
N SER A 89 1.66 27.94 6.23
CA SER A 89 1.96 28.97 7.23
C SER A 89 1.91 28.45 8.68
N GLY A 90 1.79 27.14 8.85
CA GLY A 90 1.69 26.53 10.17
C GLY A 90 0.66 25.40 10.19
N SER A 91 0.10 25.13 11.36
CA SER A 91 -0.92 24.11 11.57
C SER A 91 -2.13 24.66 12.34
N VAL A 92 -3.25 23.95 12.24
CA VAL A 92 -4.44 24.21 13.04
C VAL A 92 -4.15 23.83 14.48
N GLU A 93 -4.35 24.76 15.41
CA GLU A 93 -4.23 24.49 16.84
C GLU A 93 -5.27 23.42 17.22
N GLY A 94 -4.84 22.42 17.97
CA GLY A 94 -5.71 21.28 18.28
C GLY A 94 -5.82 20.21 17.18
N GLY A 95 -5.27 20.45 15.99
CA GLY A 95 -5.25 19.48 14.89
C GLY A 95 -6.65 19.09 14.41
N VAL A 96 -6.85 17.82 14.10
CA VAL A 96 -8.12 17.29 13.61
C VAL A 96 -9.24 17.42 14.66
N GLN A 97 -8.90 17.43 15.94
CA GLN A 97 -9.90 17.62 17.01
C GLN A 97 -10.67 18.93 16.86
N THR A 98 -9.99 20.04 16.59
CA THR A 98 -10.62 21.33 16.36
C THR A 98 -11.53 21.31 15.14
N ILE A 99 -11.09 20.69 14.06
CA ILE A 99 -11.88 20.54 12.82
C ILE A 99 -13.16 19.72 13.08
N LEU A 100 -13.05 18.62 13.80
CA LEU A 100 -14.22 17.80 14.15
C LEU A 100 -15.18 18.46 15.13
N GLN A 101 -14.67 19.33 16.01
CA GLN A 101 -15.52 20.13 16.89
C GLN A 101 -16.32 21.16 16.09
N ASP A 102 -15.71 21.79 15.07
CA ASP A 102 -16.39 22.71 14.15
C ASP A 102 -17.47 21.99 13.31
N MET A 103 -17.20 20.75 12.90
CA MET A 103 -18.13 19.92 12.12
C MET A 103 -19.15 19.16 12.98
N TYR A 104 -19.11 19.31 14.32
CA TYR A 104 -19.90 18.47 15.21
C TYR A 104 -21.41 18.55 14.98
N PRO A 105 -22.01 19.72 14.66
CA PRO A 105 -23.45 19.78 14.39
C PRO A 105 -23.92 18.82 13.28
N GLU A 106 -23.13 18.68 12.22
CA GLU A 106 -23.40 17.79 11.07
C GLU A 106 -23.02 16.34 11.36
N LEU A 107 -21.99 16.13 12.18
CA LEU A 107 -21.49 14.79 12.53
C LEU A 107 -22.27 14.13 13.66
N ALA A 108 -22.87 14.92 14.55
CA ALA A 108 -23.63 14.43 15.69
C ALA A 108 -24.78 13.46 15.32
N PRO A 109 -25.53 13.66 14.22
CA PRO A 109 -26.52 12.68 13.78
C PRO A 109 -25.92 11.36 13.26
N VAL A 110 -24.64 11.37 12.81
CA VAL A 110 -24.01 10.26 12.10
C VAL A 110 -23.40 9.23 13.07
N ALA A 111 -22.61 9.68 14.04
CA ALA A 111 -21.82 8.80 14.91
C ALA A 111 -21.44 9.46 16.22
N ASN A 112 -21.10 8.64 17.21
CA ASN A 112 -20.30 9.08 18.35
C ASN A 112 -18.83 9.15 17.90
N LEU A 113 -18.16 10.24 18.23
CA LEU A 113 -16.79 10.47 17.76
C LEU A 113 -15.80 10.56 18.92
N SER A 114 -14.65 9.98 18.73
CA SER A 114 -13.48 10.25 19.56
C SER A 114 -12.24 10.39 18.70
N VAL A 115 -11.25 11.13 19.20
CA VAL A 115 -9.97 11.38 18.52
C VAL A 115 -8.86 10.75 19.32
N VAL A 116 -7.97 10.05 18.61
CA VAL A 116 -6.67 9.59 19.10
C VAL A 116 -5.60 10.42 18.40
N ARG A 117 -4.83 11.18 19.17
CA ARG A 117 -3.68 11.91 18.63
C ARG A 117 -2.46 11.00 18.60
N ALA A 118 -2.21 10.38 17.45
CA ALA A 118 -1.09 9.46 17.30
C ALA A 118 0.28 10.19 17.25
N GLY A 119 0.29 11.49 16.95
CA GLY A 119 1.52 12.29 16.90
C GLY A 119 2.55 11.77 15.89
N GLY A 120 3.57 12.58 15.60
CA GLY A 120 4.78 12.08 14.92
C GLY A 120 4.74 11.97 13.40
N LEU A 121 3.60 12.19 12.73
CA LEU A 121 3.52 12.24 11.28
C LEU A 121 3.33 13.67 10.74
N GLY A 122 4.00 14.64 11.35
CA GLY A 122 3.82 16.06 11.04
C GLY A 122 3.94 16.43 9.56
N SER A 123 4.84 15.80 8.83
CA SER A 123 4.95 15.89 7.36
C SER A 123 4.88 14.49 6.78
N SER A 124 4.09 14.28 5.73
CA SER A 124 4.02 12.99 5.04
C SER A 124 5.38 12.51 4.50
N SER A 125 6.32 13.43 4.28
CA SER A 125 7.70 13.09 3.88
C SER A 125 8.58 12.63 5.06
N ALA A 126 8.10 12.75 6.30
CA ALA A 126 8.81 12.34 7.52
C ALA A 126 8.22 11.07 8.16
N VAL A 127 7.29 10.40 7.50
CA VAL A 127 6.70 9.13 7.97
C VAL A 127 7.79 8.08 8.10
N THR A 128 7.79 7.36 9.22
CA THR A 128 8.74 6.28 9.49
C THR A 128 8.03 4.94 9.64
N ASN A 129 8.75 3.85 9.39
CA ASN A 129 8.24 2.50 9.63
C ASN A 129 7.73 2.31 11.08
N LYS A 130 8.40 2.95 12.05
CA LYS A 130 7.97 2.93 13.45
C LYS A 130 6.62 3.62 13.63
N ALA A 131 6.40 4.76 13.00
CA ALA A 131 5.14 5.48 13.09
C ALA A 131 4.00 4.68 12.46
N LEU A 132 4.21 4.07 11.28
CA LEU A 132 3.24 3.17 10.65
C LEU A 132 2.91 1.97 11.54
N TYR A 133 3.92 1.37 12.14
CA TYR A 133 3.76 0.27 13.10
C TYR A 133 2.88 0.70 14.28
N ASP A 134 3.20 1.83 14.93
CA ASP A 134 2.48 2.32 16.10
C ASP A 134 1.02 2.66 15.79
N ILE A 135 0.76 3.29 14.65
CA ILE A 135 -0.60 3.60 14.18
C ILE A 135 -1.38 2.32 13.90
N SER A 136 -0.82 1.38 13.16
CA SER A 136 -1.48 0.10 12.86
C SER A 136 -1.84 -0.67 14.13
N ARG A 137 -0.92 -0.73 15.10
CA ARG A 137 -1.18 -1.35 16.41
C ARG A 137 -2.26 -0.60 17.20
N THR A 138 -2.31 0.73 17.06
CA THR A 138 -3.36 1.57 17.68
C THR A 138 -4.72 1.32 17.03
N ILE A 139 -4.78 1.21 15.70
CA ILE A 139 -6.00 0.82 14.97
C ILE A 139 -6.54 -0.50 15.53
N ASP A 140 -5.71 -1.54 15.58
CA ASP A 140 -6.10 -2.84 16.13
C ASP A 140 -6.54 -2.78 17.59
N ALA A 141 -5.85 -1.99 18.41
CA ALA A 141 -6.19 -1.83 19.83
C ALA A 141 -7.56 -1.17 20.01
N GLN A 142 -7.88 -0.16 19.17
CA GLN A 142 -9.20 0.47 19.21
C GLN A 142 -10.30 -0.47 18.69
N LEU A 143 -10.07 -1.16 17.56
CA LEU A 143 -11.06 -2.05 16.96
C LEU A 143 -11.36 -3.31 17.80
N ARG A 144 -10.43 -3.73 18.68
CA ARG A 144 -10.70 -4.78 19.67
C ARG A 144 -11.71 -4.37 20.74
N LYS A 145 -11.90 -3.07 20.99
CA LYS A 145 -12.95 -2.59 21.87
C LYS A 145 -14.30 -2.88 21.22
N ARG A 146 -15.18 -3.55 21.98
CA ARG A 146 -16.48 -4.02 21.45
C ARG A 146 -17.35 -2.87 20.92
N GLN A 147 -17.29 -1.72 21.60
CA GLN A 147 -18.09 -0.54 21.29
C GLN A 147 -17.56 0.25 20.06
N VAL A 148 -16.33 0.06 19.62
CA VAL A 148 -15.78 0.77 18.46
C VAL A 148 -16.22 0.04 17.18
N ASP A 149 -16.93 0.72 16.30
CA ASP A 149 -17.50 0.18 15.06
C ASP A 149 -16.62 0.42 13.85
N GLY A 150 -15.78 1.46 13.85
CA GLY A 150 -14.88 1.77 12.75
C GLY A 150 -13.81 2.80 13.10
N ILE A 151 -12.84 2.90 12.22
CA ILE A 151 -11.72 3.84 12.34
C ILE A 151 -11.68 4.74 11.10
N VAL A 152 -11.37 6.01 11.30
CA VAL A 152 -10.91 6.94 10.27
C VAL A 152 -9.48 7.37 10.62
N VAL A 153 -8.54 7.26 9.70
CA VAL A 153 -7.16 7.74 9.86
C VAL A 153 -6.95 8.94 8.96
N THR A 154 -6.55 10.08 9.53
CA THR A 154 -6.12 11.23 8.73
C THR A 154 -4.61 11.14 8.48
N ALA A 155 -4.18 11.28 7.24
CA ALA A 155 -2.80 11.15 6.84
C ALA A 155 -2.36 12.20 5.83
N GLY A 156 -1.05 12.41 5.71
CA GLY A 156 -0.48 13.27 4.68
C GLY A 156 -0.52 12.59 3.30
N THR A 157 -1.00 13.31 2.29
CA THR A 157 -1.32 12.74 0.97
C THR A 157 -0.11 12.24 0.17
N ASN A 158 1.13 12.62 0.50
CA ASN A 158 2.30 12.21 -0.30
C ASN A 158 2.58 10.70 -0.23
N VAL A 159 2.33 10.08 0.92
CA VAL A 159 2.54 8.65 1.15
C VAL A 159 1.27 7.94 1.66
N LEU A 160 0.12 8.61 1.60
CA LEU A 160 -1.17 8.08 2.08
C LEU A 160 -1.50 6.70 1.50
N GLU A 161 -1.17 6.46 0.23
CA GLU A 161 -1.36 5.17 -0.42
C GLU A 161 -0.47 4.06 0.18
N GLU A 162 0.73 4.42 0.66
CA GLU A 162 1.64 3.50 1.35
C GLU A 162 1.15 3.22 2.78
N ASP A 163 0.75 4.27 3.50
CA ASP A 163 0.18 4.17 4.85
C ASP A 163 -1.05 3.25 4.84
N ALA A 164 -1.98 3.50 3.92
CA ALA A 164 -3.20 2.71 3.77
C ALA A 164 -2.92 1.25 3.46
N TYR A 165 -1.98 0.97 2.55
CA TYR A 165 -1.63 -0.40 2.20
C TYR A 165 -0.90 -1.13 3.34
N PHE A 166 -0.05 -0.42 4.10
CA PHE A 166 0.55 -0.99 5.30
C PHE A 166 -0.52 -1.40 6.33
N PHE A 167 -1.53 -0.54 6.55
CA PHE A 167 -2.64 -0.87 7.45
C PHE A 167 -3.50 -2.01 6.91
N ASP A 168 -3.75 -2.05 5.60
CA ASP A 168 -4.50 -3.15 4.96
C ASP A 168 -3.82 -4.51 5.18
N LEU A 169 -2.50 -4.54 5.13
CA LEU A 169 -1.71 -5.74 5.33
C LEU A 169 -1.56 -6.14 6.80
N THR A 170 -1.66 -5.21 7.75
CA THR A 170 -1.26 -5.47 9.15
C THR A 170 -2.41 -5.42 10.16
N VAL A 171 -3.50 -4.72 9.87
CA VAL A 171 -4.68 -4.68 10.74
C VAL A 171 -5.43 -6.01 10.67
N GLN A 172 -5.71 -6.59 11.84
CA GLN A 172 -6.31 -7.92 11.98
C GLN A 172 -7.83 -7.90 12.21
N SER A 173 -8.44 -6.72 12.21
CA SER A 173 -9.88 -6.53 12.41
C SER A 173 -10.60 -6.34 11.08
N HIS A 174 -11.74 -7.03 10.91
CA HIS A 174 -12.60 -6.89 9.74
C HIS A 174 -13.52 -5.65 9.76
N LYS A 175 -13.56 -4.90 10.88
CA LYS A 175 -14.32 -3.65 10.99
C LYS A 175 -13.76 -2.58 10.03
N PRO A 176 -14.60 -1.61 9.59
CA PRO A 176 -14.18 -0.55 8.68
C PRO A 176 -12.95 0.22 9.14
N VAL A 177 -11.97 0.37 8.24
CA VAL A 177 -10.83 1.29 8.37
C VAL A 177 -10.79 2.16 7.11
N VAL A 178 -10.95 3.47 7.29
CA VAL A 178 -10.95 4.45 6.20
C VAL A 178 -9.78 5.41 6.39
N VAL A 179 -8.88 5.50 5.44
CA VAL A 179 -7.78 6.47 5.42
C VAL A 179 -8.20 7.65 4.55
N THR A 180 -7.97 8.86 5.03
CA THR A 180 -8.31 10.09 4.31
C THR A 180 -7.26 11.17 4.55
N GLY A 181 -7.35 12.25 3.77
CA GLY A 181 -6.49 13.41 3.86
C GLY A 181 -7.15 14.60 3.19
N SER A 182 -6.33 15.61 2.90
CA SER A 182 -6.76 16.80 2.16
C SER A 182 -5.67 17.22 1.20
N MET A 183 -6.05 17.61 0.00
CA MET A 183 -5.12 18.15 -0.99
C MET A 183 -4.84 19.63 -0.74
N HIS A 184 -5.80 20.36 -0.22
CA HIS A 184 -5.67 21.79 0.09
C HIS A 184 -5.74 22.05 1.58
N GLN A 185 -5.00 23.10 2.04
CA GLN A 185 -4.82 23.44 3.44
C GLN A 185 -6.03 24.16 4.02
N TYR A 186 -6.17 24.06 5.33
CA TYR A 186 -7.12 24.83 6.11
C TYR A 186 -6.98 26.34 5.85
N GLY A 187 -8.12 26.98 5.62
CA GLY A 187 -8.20 28.42 5.35
C GLY A 187 -8.19 28.79 3.87
N THR A 188 -8.01 27.86 2.95
CA THR A 188 -8.22 28.11 1.50
C THR A 188 -9.69 28.03 1.12
N PHE A 189 -10.06 28.68 0.01
CA PHE A 189 -11.41 28.56 -0.57
C PHE A 189 -11.77 27.12 -0.98
N THR A 190 -10.78 26.34 -1.30
CA THR A 190 -10.90 24.98 -1.86
C THR A 190 -10.52 23.91 -0.84
N TYR A 191 -10.61 24.21 0.46
CA TYR A 191 -10.31 23.27 1.52
C TYR A 191 -11.27 22.08 1.47
N ASP A 192 -10.75 20.92 1.11
CA ASP A 192 -11.50 19.69 0.83
C ASP A 192 -11.64 18.77 2.06
N ALA A 193 -10.98 19.08 3.17
CA ALA A 193 -10.98 18.18 4.32
C ALA A 193 -12.34 18.05 5.00
N TYR A 194 -13.19 19.07 5.02
CA TYR A 194 -14.54 18.95 5.60
C TYR A 194 -15.34 17.86 4.90
N THR A 195 -15.37 17.87 3.57
CA THR A 195 -16.08 16.86 2.78
C THR A 195 -15.43 15.48 2.93
N ASN A 196 -14.10 15.40 2.85
CA ASN A 196 -13.37 14.15 2.97
C ASN A 196 -13.56 13.51 4.36
N LEU A 197 -13.48 14.28 5.45
CA LEU A 197 -13.72 13.80 6.82
C LEU A 197 -15.19 13.35 7.02
N PHE A 198 -16.14 14.18 6.60
CA PHE A 198 -17.56 13.87 6.74
C PHE A 198 -17.91 12.57 6.01
N SER A 199 -17.49 12.46 4.75
CA SER A 199 -17.73 11.27 3.94
C SER A 199 -17.03 10.02 4.50
N SER A 200 -15.80 10.17 5.02
CA SER A 200 -15.06 9.06 5.65
C SER A 200 -15.72 8.56 6.93
N ILE A 201 -16.17 9.48 7.78
CA ILE A 201 -16.87 9.11 9.01
C ILE A 201 -18.21 8.43 8.69
N ARG A 202 -18.98 8.94 7.73
CA ARG A 202 -20.19 8.29 7.25
C ARG A 202 -19.95 6.90 6.69
N LEU A 203 -18.90 6.75 5.86
CA LEU A 203 -18.54 5.46 5.29
C LEU A 203 -18.19 4.45 6.39
N ALA A 204 -17.33 4.84 7.34
CA ALA A 204 -16.97 3.98 8.47
C ALA A 204 -18.17 3.61 9.33
N ALA A 205 -19.03 4.60 9.67
CA ALA A 205 -20.24 4.42 10.47
C ALA A 205 -21.29 3.53 9.80
N SER A 206 -21.33 3.50 8.47
CA SER A 206 -22.31 2.70 7.72
C SER A 206 -22.04 1.19 7.77
N GLY A 207 -20.86 0.74 8.14
CA GLY A 207 -20.44 -0.66 8.10
C GLY A 207 -20.29 -1.25 6.69
N LYS A 208 -20.52 -0.49 5.62
CA LYS A 208 -20.54 -0.99 4.23
C LYS A 208 -19.17 -1.49 3.73
N THR A 209 -18.09 -1.10 4.40
CA THR A 209 -16.73 -1.56 4.09
C THR A 209 -16.21 -2.62 5.08
N THR A 210 -17.11 -3.25 5.86
CA THR A 210 -16.74 -4.41 6.66
C THR A 210 -16.15 -5.51 5.77
N CYS A 211 -15.04 -6.10 6.19
CA CYS A 211 -14.25 -7.08 5.43
C CYS A 211 -13.56 -6.57 4.16
N TYR A 212 -13.62 -5.28 3.85
CA TYR A 212 -12.90 -4.72 2.69
C TYR A 212 -11.38 -4.58 2.93
N GLY A 213 -10.93 -4.71 4.21
CA GLY A 213 -9.63 -4.26 4.64
C GLY A 213 -9.63 -2.74 4.82
N THR A 214 -8.51 -2.10 4.54
CA THR A 214 -8.39 -0.65 4.57
C THR A 214 -8.82 -0.05 3.22
N VAL A 215 -9.64 0.99 3.28
CA VAL A 215 -10.02 1.78 2.10
C VAL A 215 -9.51 3.21 2.22
N VAL A 216 -9.28 3.85 1.08
CA VAL A 216 -8.91 5.27 0.99
C VAL A 216 -10.09 6.05 0.45
N LEU A 217 -10.48 7.15 1.09
CA LEU A 217 -11.55 8.02 0.64
C LEU A 217 -11.06 9.46 0.49
N LEU A 218 -11.12 9.99 -0.70
CA LEU A 218 -10.97 11.42 -1.03
C LEU A 218 -11.89 11.76 -2.22
N ASN A 219 -12.30 13.02 -2.31
CA ASN A 219 -13.06 13.54 -3.45
C ASN A 219 -14.26 12.64 -3.80
N ASP A 220 -15.06 12.31 -2.78
CA ASP A 220 -16.32 11.54 -2.86
C ASP A 220 -16.18 10.08 -3.32
N GLN A 221 -14.99 9.60 -3.59
CA GLN A 221 -14.73 8.23 -4.01
C GLN A 221 -13.93 7.46 -2.97
N PHE A 222 -14.23 6.16 -2.82
CA PHE A 222 -13.40 5.29 -2.00
C PHE A 222 -12.84 4.12 -2.80
N PHE A 223 -11.60 3.77 -2.48
CA PHE A 223 -10.77 2.83 -3.22
C PHE A 223 -10.18 1.79 -2.26
N ALA A 224 -9.84 0.60 -2.79
CA ALA A 224 -9.03 -0.34 -2.02
C ALA A 224 -7.62 0.22 -1.80
N ALA A 225 -7.09 0.07 -0.59
CA ALA A 225 -5.74 0.53 -0.25
C ALA A 225 -4.65 -0.10 -1.14
N ARG A 226 -4.88 -1.33 -1.58
CA ARG A 226 -4.01 -2.03 -2.52
C ARG A 226 -3.91 -1.31 -3.89
N ASP A 227 -5.02 -0.78 -4.39
CA ASP A 227 -5.15 -0.35 -5.78
C ASP A 227 -4.91 1.15 -5.98
N VAL A 228 -5.29 1.94 -4.97
CA VAL A 228 -5.24 3.41 -5.05
C VAL A 228 -3.81 3.93 -5.15
N THR A 229 -3.62 4.99 -5.93
CA THR A 229 -2.36 5.74 -6.01
C THR A 229 -2.61 7.23 -6.22
N LYS A 230 -1.67 8.06 -5.79
CA LYS A 230 -1.68 9.49 -6.04
C LYS A 230 -1.13 9.76 -7.44
N THR A 231 -1.98 10.22 -8.35
CA THR A 231 -1.65 10.40 -9.78
C THR A 231 -1.19 11.81 -10.14
N ASP A 232 -1.45 12.79 -9.26
CA ASP A 232 -1.08 14.18 -9.45
C ASP A 232 -0.60 14.81 -8.12
N GLY A 233 0.27 15.80 -8.19
CA GLY A 233 0.84 16.46 -7.02
C GLY A 233 -0.11 17.42 -6.29
N TYR A 234 -1.13 17.99 -6.99
CA TYR A 234 -1.88 19.13 -6.52
C TYR A 234 -3.40 19.05 -6.68
N ARG A 235 -3.90 18.32 -7.69
CA ARG A 235 -5.32 18.25 -7.98
C ARG A 235 -6.08 17.52 -6.88
N MET A 236 -7.33 17.90 -6.61
CA MET A 236 -8.17 17.23 -5.62
C MET A 236 -8.61 15.83 -6.06
N ASP A 237 -8.83 15.63 -7.35
CA ASP A 237 -9.20 14.35 -7.97
C ASP A 237 -7.99 13.44 -8.28
N THR A 238 -6.93 13.54 -7.48
CA THR A 238 -5.64 12.90 -7.75
C THR A 238 -5.55 11.45 -7.33
N PHE A 239 -6.40 10.98 -6.40
CA PHE A 239 -6.38 9.58 -5.99
C PHE A 239 -7.25 8.75 -6.92
N ASP A 240 -6.63 7.74 -7.54
CA ASP A 240 -7.27 6.84 -8.50
C ASP A 240 -6.66 5.45 -8.39
N SER A 241 -7.40 4.45 -8.83
CA SER A 241 -6.98 3.04 -8.85
C SER A 241 -6.74 2.52 -10.27
N ARG A 242 -6.30 3.38 -11.16
CA ARG A 242 -5.92 3.03 -12.55
C ARG A 242 -7.06 2.28 -13.28
N ALA A 243 -6.80 1.03 -13.74
CA ALA A 243 -7.77 0.20 -14.45
C ALA A 243 -8.91 -0.34 -13.56
N TYR A 244 -8.72 -0.37 -12.23
CA TYR A 244 -9.69 -0.97 -11.31
C TYR A 244 -10.86 -0.03 -10.98
N GLY A 245 -10.62 1.28 -10.89
CA GLY A 245 -11.60 2.32 -10.53
C GLY A 245 -12.05 2.24 -9.07
N ALA A 246 -12.93 3.16 -8.66
CA ALA A 246 -13.42 3.26 -7.30
C ALA A 246 -14.23 2.04 -6.85
N LEU A 247 -14.15 1.65 -5.58
CA LEU A 247 -15.06 0.67 -4.98
C LEU A 247 -16.47 1.23 -4.81
N GLY A 248 -16.59 2.53 -4.69
CA GLY A 248 -17.86 3.21 -4.58
C GLY A 248 -17.73 4.71 -4.39
N VAL A 249 -18.86 5.34 -4.13
CA VAL A 249 -18.99 6.79 -3.95
C VAL A 249 -19.78 7.11 -2.69
N VAL A 250 -19.49 8.25 -2.07
CA VAL A 250 -20.21 8.81 -0.94
C VAL A 250 -20.73 10.17 -1.37
N ASN A 251 -22.05 10.28 -1.50
CA ASN A 251 -22.72 11.53 -1.85
C ASN A 251 -23.38 12.14 -0.62
N GLU A 252 -24.04 13.28 -0.80
CA GLU A 252 -24.73 14.03 0.23
C GLU A 252 -25.67 13.16 1.09
N ASP A 253 -26.46 12.31 0.50
CA ASP A 253 -27.53 11.55 1.15
C ASP A 253 -27.33 10.03 1.13
N HIS A 254 -26.44 9.49 0.29
CA HIS A 254 -26.25 8.04 0.22
C HIS A 254 -24.81 7.60 -0.05
N ILE A 255 -24.53 6.34 0.32
CA ILE A 255 -23.27 5.64 0.06
C ILE A 255 -23.59 4.50 -0.90
N ARG A 256 -23.00 4.55 -2.07
CA ARG A 256 -23.15 3.53 -3.12
C ARG A 256 -21.87 2.71 -3.26
N THR A 257 -21.95 1.44 -2.91
CA THR A 257 -20.89 0.45 -3.17
C THR A 257 -21.08 -0.12 -4.58
N LEU A 258 -20.06 -0.06 -5.40
CA LEU A 258 -20.07 -0.53 -6.80
C LEU A 258 -19.36 -1.87 -6.94
N ARG A 259 -18.32 -2.10 -6.14
CA ARG A 259 -17.45 -3.28 -6.17
C ARG A 259 -16.90 -3.58 -4.78
N ALA A 260 -16.30 -4.76 -4.64
CA ALA A 260 -15.59 -5.17 -3.44
C ALA A 260 -14.19 -5.69 -3.79
N PRO A 261 -13.21 -5.58 -2.89
CA PRO A 261 -11.93 -6.28 -3.02
C PRO A 261 -12.15 -7.80 -2.99
N ALA A 262 -11.31 -8.58 -3.68
CA ALA A 262 -11.40 -10.05 -3.70
C ALA A 262 -11.39 -10.67 -2.29
N ARG A 263 -10.70 -10.06 -1.34
CA ARG A 263 -10.67 -10.41 0.08
C ARG A 263 -12.04 -10.57 0.74
N ILE A 264 -13.10 -9.95 0.20
CA ILE A 264 -14.47 -10.08 0.74
C ILE A 264 -14.96 -11.54 0.77
N THR A 265 -14.50 -12.37 -0.16
CA THR A 265 -14.92 -13.78 -0.26
C THR A 265 -14.52 -14.63 0.94
N THR A 266 -13.49 -14.21 1.67
CA THR A 266 -13.03 -14.90 2.89
C THR A 266 -13.55 -14.26 4.20
N CYS A 267 -14.46 -13.29 4.10
CA CYS A 267 -15.04 -12.59 5.26
C CYS A 267 -15.59 -13.57 6.32
N GLY A 268 -15.28 -13.31 7.58
CA GLY A 268 -15.70 -14.15 8.70
C GLY A 268 -14.88 -15.42 8.92
N THR A 269 -13.89 -15.70 8.05
CA THR A 269 -12.98 -16.85 8.19
C THR A 269 -11.58 -16.39 8.66
N ASN A 270 -10.77 -17.35 9.11
CA ASN A 270 -9.36 -17.07 9.43
C ASN A 270 -8.53 -16.73 8.19
N ALA A 271 -8.95 -17.15 6.99
CA ALA A 271 -8.29 -16.83 5.73
C ALA A 271 -8.39 -15.34 5.36
N TRP A 272 -9.33 -14.60 5.95
CA TRP A 272 -9.44 -13.16 5.79
C TRP A 272 -8.24 -12.41 6.40
N LYS A 273 -7.68 -12.92 7.52
CA LYS A 273 -6.56 -12.30 8.21
C LYS A 273 -5.27 -12.50 7.40
N THR A 274 -4.44 -11.46 7.36
CA THR A 274 -3.11 -11.57 6.80
C THR A 274 -2.16 -12.24 7.81
N PRO A 275 -1.02 -12.79 7.36
CA PRO A 275 -0.02 -13.37 8.25
C PRO A 275 0.77 -12.31 9.04
N PHE A 276 0.62 -11.02 8.72
CA PHE A 276 1.46 -9.92 9.20
C PHE A 276 0.93 -9.30 10.50
N ASP A 277 0.71 -10.13 11.51
CA ASP A 277 0.28 -9.70 12.84
C ASP A 277 1.43 -9.01 13.57
N LEU A 278 1.38 -7.69 13.66
CA LEU A 278 2.43 -6.87 14.30
C LEU A 278 2.60 -7.14 15.80
N THR A 279 1.69 -7.87 16.45
CA THR A 279 1.93 -8.31 17.84
C THR A 279 3.10 -9.29 17.97
N LYS A 280 3.52 -9.90 16.87
CA LYS A 280 4.59 -10.90 16.81
C LYS A 280 5.96 -10.34 16.48
N THR A 281 6.07 -9.03 16.26
CA THR A 281 7.33 -8.36 15.91
C THR A 281 7.45 -7.02 16.63
N ALA A 282 8.52 -6.28 16.37
CA ALA A 282 8.76 -4.93 16.85
C ALA A 282 9.17 -4.03 15.69
N PRO A 283 8.96 -2.70 15.75
CA PRO A 283 9.18 -1.81 14.61
C PRO A 283 10.62 -1.83 14.09
N GLU A 284 11.62 -2.00 14.96
CA GLU A 284 13.03 -2.11 14.60
C GLU A 284 13.41 -3.45 13.95
N LYS A 285 12.49 -4.39 13.92
CA LYS A 285 12.66 -5.69 13.25
C LYS A 285 12.07 -5.71 11.84
N LEU A 286 11.37 -4.65 11.42
CA LEU A 286 10.90 -4.52 10.06
C LEU A 286 12.10 -4.54 9.09
N ALA A 287 12.07 -5.47 8.14
CA ALA A 287 13.20 -5.69 7.25
C ALA A 287 13.49 -4.45 6.39
N PRO A 288 14.74 -4.02 6.24
CA PRO A 288 15.09 -2.92 5.35
C PRO A 288 14.94 -3.35 3.88
N VAL A 289 14.13 -2.61 3.13
CA VAL A 289 13.85 -2.83 1.70
C VAL A 289 13.86 -1.51 0.97
N ASP A 290 14.62 -1.42 -0.12
CA ASP A 290 14.72 -0.24 -0.96
C ASP A 290 14.07 -0.45 -2.33
N ILE A 291 13.75 0.66 -3.01
CA ILE A 291 13.29 0.69 -4.40
C ILE A 291 14.40 1.25 -5.27
N VAL A 292 14.72 0.57 -6.38
CA VAL A 292 15.70 1.05 -7.35
C VAL A 292 15.06 1.22 -8.73
N GLY A 293 15.35 2.33 -9.38
CA GLY A 293 14.82 2.65 -10.71
C GLY A 293 15.51 1.89 -11.83
N GLY A 294 14.73 1.37 -12.79
CA GLY A 294 15.19 0.90 -14.08
C GLY A 294 15.00 1.98 -15.14
N TYR A 295 16.08 2.36 -15.83
CA TYR A 295 16.11 3.32 -16.94
C TYR A 295 17.27 2.97 -17.90
N VAL A 296 17.37 3.69 -19.03
CA VAL A 296 18.44 3.45 -20.01
C VAL A 296 19.80 3.59 -19.33
N GLU A 297 20.61 2.54 -19.39
CA GLU A 297 21.94 2.45 -18.78
C GLU A 297 21.97 2.73 -17.25
N ALA A 298 20.89 2.40 -16.54
CA ALA A 298 20.88 2.51 -15.08
C ALA A 298 22.09 1.77 -14.49
N SER A 299 22.88 2.49 -13.70
CA SER A 299 24.16 2.03 -13.16
C SER A 299 24.00 0.89 -12.15
N ALA A 300 24.95 -0.03 -12.11
CA ALA A 300 25.10 -1.03 -11.05
C ALA A 300 25.15 -0.41 -9.62
N ALA A 301 25.61 0.84 -9.50
CA ALA A 301 25.65 1.55 -8.23
C ALA A 301 24.27 1.71 -7.59
N THR A 302 23.17 1.76 -8.38
CA THR A 302 21.80 1.81 -7.86
C THR A 302 21.42 0.57 -7.07
N ILE A 303 22.01 -0.58 -7.35
CA ILE A 303 21.84 -1.84 -6.59
C ILE A 303 22.91 -1.95 -5.50
N ASN A 304 24.17 -1.67 -5.83
CA ASN A 304 25.29 -1.85 -4.91
C ASN A 304 25.18 -0.94 -3.68
N GLY A 305 24.62 0.27 -3.82
CA GLY A 305 24.42 1.20 -2.71
C GLY A 305 23.52 0.60 -1.62
N PRO A 306 22.27 0.25 -1.92
CA PRO A 306 21.37 -0.43 -0.98
C PRO A 306 21.96 -1.73 -0.38
N VAL A 307 22.60 -2.57 -1.21
CA VAL A 307 23.26 -3.80 -0.74
C VAL A 307 24.34 -3.49 0.30
N SER A 308 25.15 -2.46 0.05
CA SER A 308 26.20 -2.02 0.98
C SER A 308 25.60 -1.43 2.28
N ALA A 309 24.41 -0.84 2.20
CA ALA A 309 23.66 -0.36 3.36
C ALA A 309 22.97 -1.48 4.15
N GLY A 310 23.03 -2.73 3.67
CA GLY A 310 22.54 -3.91 4.39
C GLY A 310 21.06 -4.23 4.20
N VAL A 311 20.43 -3.77 3.10
CA VAL A 311 19.04 -4.14 2.79
C VAL A 311 18.90 -5.65 2.64
N LYS A 312 17.73 -6.16 2.99
CA LYS A 312 17.35 -7.57 2.86
C LYS A 312 16.56 -7.85 1.58
N GLY A 313 15.98 -6.80 1.02
CA GLY A 313 15.24 -6.88 -0.22
C GLY A 313 15.38 -5.62 -1.08
N ILE A 314 15.21 -5.77 -2.37
CA ILE A 314 15.18 -4.67 -3.34
C ILE A 314 13.98 -4.86 -4.26
N VAL A 315 13.18 -3.81 -4.41
CA VAL A 315 12.16 -3.74 -5.46
C VAL A 315 12.74 -2.97 -6.63
N THR A 316 12.72 -3.55 -7.82
CA THR A 316 13.10 -2.84 -9.04
C THR A 316 11.86 -2.20 -9.66
N ALA A 317 11.84 -0.85 -9.76
CA ALA A 317 10.88 -0.13 -10.58
C ALA A 317 11.35 -0.17 -12.04
N GLY A 318 11.14 -1.32 -12.69
CA GLY A 318 11.69 -1.64 -14.01
C GLY A 318 10.93 -0.97 -15.16
N HIS A 319 11.52 -0.97 -16.32
CA HIS A 319 10.89 -0.50 -17.56
C HIS A 319 10.13 -1.65 -18.25
N GLY A 320 9.07 -1.30 -19.01
CA GLY A 320 8.21 -2.29 -19.64
C GLY A 320 7.69 -3.31 -18.62
N PRO A 321 7.79 -4.62 -18.86
CA PRO A 321 7.31 -5.66 -17.93
C PRO A 321 8.23 -5.91 -16.73
N GLY A 322 8.88 -4.88 -16.19
CA GLY A 322 9.73 -4.95 -15.00
C GLY A 322 11.22 -5.14 -15.28
N ASN A 323 11.67 -4.99 -16.53
CA ASN A 323 13.08 -5.17 -16.88
C ASN A 323 13.99 -4.11 -16.24
N ILE A 324 15.21 -4.50 -15.93
CA ILE A 324 16.31 -3.62 -15.50
C ILE A 324 17.35 -3.49 -16.61
N SER A 325 18.26 -2.53 -16.48
CA SER A 325 19.33 -2.34 -17.47
C SER A 325 20.29 -3.54 -17.49
N TYR A 326 20.96 -3.76 -18.63
CA TYR A 326 21.98 -4.78 -18.74
C TYR A 326 23.17 -4.53 -17.79
N VAL A 327 23.40 -3.27 -17.38
CA VAL A 327 24.44 -2.88 -16.41
C VAL A 327 24.03 -3.25 -14.98
N GLN A 328 22.74 -3.18 -14.66
CA GLN A 328 22.22 -3.59 -13.35
C GLN A 328 22.17 -5.12 -13.18
N SER A 329 22.02 -5.89 -14.27
CA SER A 329 21.80 -7.34 -14.20
C SER A 329 22.94 -8.12 -13.52
N PRO A 330 24.25 -7.84 -13.74
CA PRO A 330 25.31 -8.49 -12.96
C PRO A 330 25.24 -8.18 -11.47
N ALA A 331 25.00 -6.90 -11.10
CA ALA A 331 24.91 -6.49 -9.71
C ALA A 331 23.71 -7.16 -9.01
N GLN A 332 22.58 -7.34 -9.71
CA GLN A 332 21.42 -8.09 -9.18
C GLN A 332 21.81 -9.54 -8.87
N ARG A 333 22.48 -10.24 -9.80
CA ARG A 333 22.92 -11.64 -9.56
C ARG A 333 23.87 -11.75 -8.38
N GLU A 334 24.82 -10.82 -8.25
CA GLU A 334 25.74 -10.78 -7.11
C GLU A 334 25.00 -10.53 -5.78
N ALA A 335 24.02 -9.64 -5.78
CA ALA A 335 23.20 -9.35 -4.61
C ALA A 335 22.34 -10.56 -4.20
N ILE A 336 21.76 -11.26 -5.17
CA ILE A 336 21.01 -12.52 -4.93
C ILE A 336 21.94 -13.58 -4.31
N ALA A 337 23.15 -13.73 -4.81
CA ALA A 337 24.14 -14.65 -4.26
C ALA A 337 24.52 -14.31 -2.80
N LYS A 338 24.36 -13.05 -2.39
CA LYS A 338 24.52 -12.57 -1.00
C LYS A 338 23.24 -12.67 -0.16
N GLY A 339 22.17 -13.24 -0.70
CA GLY A 339 20.90 -13.46 0.00
C GLY A 339 19.91 -12.30 -0.04
N VAL A 340 20.12 -11.29 -0.89
CA VAL A 340 19.14 -10.20 -1.09
C VAL A 340 18.02 -10.70 -2.02
N LEU A 341 16.77 -10.59 -1.55
CA LEU A 341 15.61 -10.97 -2.35
C LEU A 341 15.14 -9.79 -3.20
N PHE A 342 14.92 -10.05 -4.49
CA PHE A 342 14.40 -9.05 -5.42
C PHE A 342 12.91 -9.24 -5.70
N VAL A 343 12.21 -8.12 -5.87
CA VAL A 343 10.88 -8.09 -6.46
C VAL A 343 10.93 -7.22 -7.71
N SER A 344 10.51 -7.78 -8.82
CA SER A 344 10.40 -7.06 -10.10
C SER A 344 9.04 -6.41 -10.20
N ALA A 345 8.98 -5.08 -10.21
CA ALA A 345 7.77 -4.28 -10.43
C ALA A 345 7.95 -3.39 -11.66
N SER A 346 6.83 -2.99 -12.28
CA SER A 346 6.85 -2.10 -13.43
C SER A 346 6.62 -0.64 -13.01
N ARG A 347 7.36 0.29 -13.64
CA ARG A 347 7.12 1.73 -13.53
C ARG A 347 5.98 2.23 -14.42
N THR A 348 5.39 1.36 -15.25
CA THR A 348 4.33 1.76 -16.20
C THR A 348 3.01 2.10 -15.51
N GLY A 349 2.81 1.61 -14.27
CA GLY A 349 1.59 1.82 -13.51
C GLY A 349 0.38 1.02 -14.01
N GLY A 350 0.54 0.23 -15.05
CA GLY A 350 -0.49 -0.68 -15.57
C GLY A 350 -0.27 -2.11 -15.09
N GLU A 351 -0.84 -3.07 -15.80
CA GLU A 351 -0.55 -4.48 -15.64
C GLU A 351 0.95 -4.72 -15.71
N GLY A 352 1.48 -5.49 -14.77
CA GLY A 352 2.89 -5.42 -14.43
C GLY A 352 3.71 -6.63 -14.81
N THR A 353 4.34 -7.24 -13.82
CA THR A 353 5.35 -8.28 -14.00
C THR A 353 4.81 -9.65 -13.63
N TYR A 354 4.95 -10.61 -14.54
CA TYR A 354 4.66 -12.01 -14.22
C TYR A 354 5.83 -12.63 -13.46
N ASP A 355 5.49 -13.49 -12.51
CA ASP A 355 6.49 -14.25 -11.79
C ASP A 355 6.98 -15.42 -12.66
N SER A 356 8.25 -15.38 -13.02
CA SER A 356 8.90 -16.44 -13.83
C SER A 356 9.35 -17.65 -13.01
N GLY A 357 9.21 -17.62 -11.67
CA GLY A 357 9.78 -18.63 -10.78
C GLY A 357 11.30 -18.59 -10.66
N ALA A 358 11.97 -17.54 -11.17
CA ALA A 358 13.43 -17.42 -11.09
C ALA A 358 13.89 -17.32 -9.62
N PRO A 359 14.94 -18.07 -9.22
CA PRO A 359 15.50 -17.99 -7.88
C PRO A 359 15.93 -16.56 -7.52
N GLY A 360 15.53 -16.08 -6.35
CA GLY A 360 15.91 -14.77 -5.84
C GLY A 360 15.17 -13.58 -6.46
N VAL A 361 14.23 -13.81 -7.40
CA VAL A 361 13.40 -12.76 -8.00
C VAL A 361 11.93 -13.18 -7.97
N ILE A 362 11.06 -12.31 -7.49
CA ILE A 362 9.60 -12.50 -7.47
C ILE A 362 8.97 -11.44 -8.38
N GLY A 363 7.98 -11.82 -9.19
CA GLY A 363 7.16 -10.87 -9.95
C GLY A 363 6.16 -10.18 -9.03
N ALA A 364 6.07 -8.85 -9.11
CA ALA A 364 5.14 -8.07 -8.29
C ALA A 364 3.68 -8.18 -8.78
N GLY A 365 3.45 -8.80 -9.94
CA GLY A 365 2.17 -8.66 -10.62
C GLY A 365 1.93 -7.21 -11.02
N ASP A 366 0.78 -6.67 -10.69
CA ASP A 366 0.40 -5.28 -10.98
C ASP A 366 0.63 -4.32 -9.79
N LEU A 367 1.22 -4.79 -8.69
CA LEU A 367 1.58 -3.91 -7.59
C LEU A 367 2.57 -2.83 -8.04
N LEU A 368 2.27 -1.59 -7.70
CA LEU A 368 3.22 -0.49 -7.86
C LEU A 368 4.47 -0.72 -7.00
N PRO A 369 5.65 -0.24 -7.42
CA PRO A 369 6.90 -0.47 -6.70
C PRO A 369 6.85 -0.13 -5.21
N GLN A 370 6.20 0.99 -4.81
CA GLN A 370 6.07 1.39 -3.41
C GLN A 370 5.20 0.41 -2.60
N LYS A 371 4.18 -0.17 -3.19
CA LYS A 371 3.33 -1.18 -2.54
C LYS A 371 4.02 -2.54 -2.49
N ALA A 372 4.67 -2.95 -3.57
CA ALA A 372 5.49 -4.15 -3.60
C ALA A 372 6.61 -4.11 -2.55
N ARG A 373 7.19 -2.91 -2.27
CA ARG A 373 8.17 -2.70 -1.20
C ARG A 373 7.58 -3.00 0.18
N ILE A 374 6.37 -2.56 0.46
CA ILE A 374 5.71 -2.80 1.76
C ILE A 374 5.44 -4.29 1.95
N LEU A 375 4.91 -4.96 0.92
CA LEU A 375 4.65 -6.40 0.97
C LEU A 375 5.95 -7.20 1.14
N LEU A 376 7.04 -6.83 0.42
CA LEU A 376 8.35 -7.46 0.57
C LEU A 376 8.93 -7.23 1.97
N GLN A 377 8.83 -6.02 2.52
CA GLN A 377 9.27 -5.69 3.86
C GLN A 377 8.58 -6.57 4.91
N LEU A 378 7.26 -6.68 4.84
CA LEU A 378 6.49 -7.55 5.73
C LEU A 378 6.80 -9.02 5.47
N GLY A 379 6.89 -9.44 4.21
CA GLY A 379 7.28 -10.79 3.83
C GLY A 379 8.59 -11.22 4.47
N LEU A 380 9.63 -10.42 4.32
CA LEU A 380 10.97 -10.67 4.90
C LEU A 380 11.00 -10.53 6.43
N THR A 381 10.07 -9.77 7.02
CA THR A 381 9.96 -9.65 8.48
C THR A 381 9.34 -10.89 9.10
N PHE A 382 8.37 -11.50 8.43
CA PHE A 382 7.55 -12.60 8.97
C PHE A 382 7.96 -13.97 8.45
N SER A 383 8.81 -14.06 7.41
CA SER A 383 9.31 -15.33 6.87
C SER A 383 10.74 -15.23 6.38
N GLY A 384 11.53 -16.28 6.66
CA GLY A 384 12.82 -16.52 5.99
C GLY A 384 12.71 -17.36 4.71
N ASP A 385 11.53 -17.87 4.39
CA ASP A 385 11.28 -18.73 3.23
C ASP A 385 10.84 -17.88 2.02
N GLN A 386 11.69 -17.82 0.99
CA GLN A 386 11.42 -17.07 -0.24
C GLN A 386 10.18 -17.58 -1.00
N GLU A 387 9.93 -18.88 -0.98
CA GLU A 387 8.75 -19.46 -1.63
C GLU A 387 7.46 -19.10 -0.87
N GLN A 388 7.52 -18.98 0.45
CA GLN A 388 6.39 -18.44 1.21
C GLN A 388 6.12 -16.98 0.88
N ILE A 389 7.17 -16.16 0.74
CA ILE A 389 7.03 -14.74 0.33
C ILE A 389 6.45 -14.68 -1.08
N ARG A 390 6.92 -15.51 -2.02
CA ARG A 390 6.37 -15.62 -3.38
C ARG A 390 4.87 -15.93 -3.37
N ARG A 391 4.44 -16.92 -2.56
CA ARG A 391 3.01 -17.22 -2.40
C ARG A 391 2.22 -16.04 -1.88
N TRP A 392 2.78 -15.22 -0.97
CA TRP A 392 2.10 -14.00 -0.51
C TRP A 392 1.99 -12.92 -1.59
N PHE A 393 2.97 -12.80 -2.48
CA PHE A 393 2.83 -11.92 -3.64
C PHE A 393 1.69 -12.35 -4.57
N THR A 394 1.45 -13.65 -4.72
CA THR A 394 0.31 -14.16 -5.50
C THR A 394 -1.00 -13.98 -4.74
N SER A 395 -1.10 -14.47 -3.50
CA SER A 395 -2.40 -14.59 -2.81
C SER A 395 -2.85 -13.31 -2.10
N ILE A 396 -1.91 -12.45 -1.67
CA ILE A 396 -2.19 -11.21 -0.96
C ILE A 396 -1.88 -10.00 -1.84
N GLY A 397 -0.75 -10.04 -2.53
CA GLY A 397 -0.30 -8.99 -3.43
C GLY A 397 -1.18 -8.89 -4.68
N ASN A 398 -1.60 -10.01 -5.23
CA ASN A 398 -2.42 -10.09 -6.46
C ASN A 398 -3.61 -11.02 -6.25
N PRO A 399 -4.54 -10.69 -5.34
CA PRO A 399 -5.67 -11.56 -5.04
C PRO A 399 -6.66 -11.57 -6.21
N GLU A 400 -7.14 -12.76 -6.54
CA GLU A 400 -8.17 -12.98 -7.55
C GLU A 400 -9.48 -13.42 -6.89
N PHE A 401 -10.61 -13.19 -7.57
CA PHE A 401 -11.87 -13.78 -7.16
C PHE A 401 -11.90 -15.26 -7.55
N ASP A 402 -11.96 -16.14 -6.55
CA ASP A 402 -12.30 -17.53 -6.78
C ASP A 402 -13.84 -17.63 -6.79
N LEU A 403 -14.38 -17.88 -7.96
CA LEU A 403 -15.82 -18.04 -8.19
C LEU A 403 -16.20 -19.51 -8.42
N SER A 404 -15.30 -20.46 -8.22
CA SER A 404 -15.54 -21.89 -8.48
C SER A 404 -16.74 -22.42 -7.70
N ASP A 405 -16.92 -21.97 -6.44
CA ASP A 405 -18.03 -22.37 -5.59
C ASP A 405 -19.40 -21.78 -6.04
N TYR A 406 -19.39 -20.75 -6.90
CA TYR A 406 -20.60 -20.06 -7.37
C TYR A 406 -21.00 -20.42 -8.79
N LEU A 407 -20.05 -20.95 -9.60
CA LEU A 407 -20.24 -21.25 -11.01
C LEU A 407 -20.38 -22.76 -11.26
N GLY A 408 -20.40 -23.59 -10.19
CA GLY A 408 -20.38 -25.05 -10.09
C GLY A 408 -21.12 -25.88 -11.07
#